data_db60c71b69e6604314174b4514211e54
#
_entry.id   db60c71b69e6604314174b4514211e54
#
_cell.length_a   1.000
_cell.length_b   1.000
_cell.length_c   1.000
_cell.angle_alpha   90.00
_cell.angle_beta   90.00
_cell.angle_gamma   90.00
#
_symmetry.space_group_name_H-M   'P 1'
#
loop_
_entity.id
_entity.type
_entity.pdbx_description
1 polymer ?
#
loop_
_entity_poly.entity_id
_entity_poly.type
_entity_poly.pdbx_seq_one_letter_code
_entity_poly.pdbx_strand_id
1 'polypeptide(L)'
;MKHWLFFIVGLLLASDSFAYDFTDKNCFFTITSLTDLTVALSKGDSGSSYFGEFSVPSKAMYAGKEFTVTSIEDDAFYGCSFSTLTIPSTIVDAPLSGAIIGKLIIEDSNSPLGEFKVRQCNEAYVGRNSETYWPYSFSYSTIKKITFGENVTYIGDGLCEECENLEEIELSNNVRKIGNGSFSGCVKLKSIKGEGVETLDTKSFAGCIALETFDFPNLKVIENGDGQWGTYRWGVFQGCCNLKNVVLPKGVAKIGTMAFKDCTSLESVSIPASVICIGDEYEIEHSSVFSNCPSLKNIAVTGTTPINIGETTFDPNTYINATLNVPTNSKNNYQTAENWKNFFNIEENSNLNDNTFTLSINGCSESYGGFVEIAGKAIKTNNYITSVTSGESVTIRFVPADNNDYKYELHTVKINGKDFTEDVVNNELTFVIKGNTSIDIDWEERENDPVLLTIKQAENGCTKMEVNKWNTYKFYIEPSKGWKIHLITYNGKDITSSLGTDNSIKLKDIIENSTLSIVFEGENTGVTPTYDNNIKILKFRI
;
A
#
# COMPACT_ATOMS: atom_id res chain seq x y z
N MET A 1 -38.65 21.71 37.10
CA MET A 1 -37.52 21.53 36.18
C MET A 1 -37.92 21.84 34.75
N LYS A 2 -38.52 23.01 34.49
CA LYS A 2 -38.92 23.46 33.13
C LYS A 2 -38.67 24.96 32.90
N HIS A 3 -37.88 25.62 33.74
CA HIS A 3 -37.65 27.07 33.64
C HIS A 3 -36.20 27.49 33.42
N TRP A 4 -35.28 26.54 33.19
CA TRP A 4 -33.86 26.87 32.90
C TRP A 4 -33.47 26.79 31.42
N LEU A 5 -34.36 26.29 30.56
CA LEU A 5 -34.08 26.17 29.12
C LEU A 5 -34.39 27.44 28.33
N PHE A 6 -35.08 28.42 28.94
CA PHE A 6 -35.45 29.68 28.27
C PHE A 6 -34.47 30.84 28.49
N PHE A 7 -33.48 30.69 29.37
CA PHE A 7 -32.51 31.77 29.60
C PHE A 7 -31.28 31.73 28.66
N ILE A 8 -31.08 30.63 27.94
CA ILE A 8 -29.95 30.51 26.96
C ILE A 8 -30.38 30.98 25.55
N VAL A 9 -31.66 31.01 25.24
CA VAL A 9 -32.19 31.48 23.93
C VAL A 9 -32.46 32.97 23.90
N GLY A 10 -32.47 33.66 25.06
CA GLY A 10 -32.81 35.08 25.19
C GLY A 10 -31.64 36.06 25.08
N LEU A 11 -30.40 35.60 24.96
CA LEU A 11 -29.21 36.47 24.81
C LEU A 11 -28.69 36.58 23.38
N LEU A 12 -29.43 36.08 22.40
CA LEU A 12 -29.06 36.03 20.98
C LEU A 12 -29.64 37.18 20.14
N LEU A 13 -30.14 38.26 20.73
CA LEU A 13 -30.63 39.40 19.98
C LEU A 13 -30.19 40.75 20.59
N ALA A 14 -28.89 41.04 20.50
CA ALA A 14 -28.41 42.44 20.50
C ALA A 14 -27.01 42.48 19.87
N SER A 15 -26.99 42.83 18.58
CA SER A 15 -25.96 43.61 17.87
C SER A 15 -24.53 43.61 18.43
N ASP A 16 -23.74 42.80 17.87
CA ASP A 16 -22.41 42.91 17.30
C ASP A 16 -22.04 41.44 17.01
N SER A 17 -21.96 41.07 15.75
CA SER A 17 -21.56 39.69 15.36
C SER A 17 -20.08 39.54 15.71
N PHE A 18 -19.80 39.10 16.93
CA PHE A 18 -18.47 38.58 17.23
C PHE A 18 -18.18 37.41 16.31
N ALA A 19 -16.97 37.36 15.77
CA ALA A 19 -16.51 36.26 14.92
C ALA A 19 -16.23 34.96 15.72
N TYR A 20 -16.59 34.91 17.02
CA TYR A 20 -16.33 33.81 17.94
C TYR A 20 -17.38 33.74 19.06
N ASP A 21 -17.51 32.58 19.73
CA ASP A 21 -18.46 32.36 20.82
C ASP A 21 -17.88 32.71 22.20
N PHE A 22 -16.58 32.46 22.40
CA PHE A 22 -15.91 32.74 23.68
C PHE A 22 -14.38 32.90 23.55
N THR A 23 -13.73 33.30 24.60
CA THR A 23 -12.27 33.41 24.68
C THR A 23 -11.71 32.59 25.83
N ASP A 24 -10.54 31.97 25.61
CA ASP A 24 -9.73 31.33 26.64
C ASP A 24 -8.24 31.54 26.33
N LYS A 25 -7.43 31.92 27.34
CA LYS A 25 -5.97 32.13 27.22
C LYS A 25 -5.55 33.01 26.04
N ASN A 26 -6.25 34.10 25.78
CA ASN A 26 -6.04 35.02 24.65
C ASN A 26 -6.28 34.38 23.24
N CYS A 27 -6.98 33.27 23.20
CA CYS A 27 -7.47 32.67 21.95
C CYS A 27 -8.99 32.84 21.87
N PHE A 28 -9.49 32.85 20.63
CA PHE A 28 -10.91 33.05 20.29
C PHE A 28 -11.44 31.74 19.74
N PHE A 29 -12.64 31.32 20.12
CA PHE A 29 -13.16 30.01 19.79
C PHE A 29 -14.64 30.07 19.37
N THR A 30 -14.99 29.34 18.34
CA THR A 30 -16.36 29.04 17.92
C THR A 30 -16.70 27.60 18.30
N ILE A 31 -17.88 27.38 18.91
CA ILE A 31 -18.33 26.06 19.31
C ILE A 31 -18.82 25.27 18.09
N THR A 32 -18.15 24.18 17.77
CA THR A 32 -18.50 23.29 16.66
C THR A 32 -19.46 22.19 17.08
N SER A 33 -19.35 21.67 18.33
CA SER A 33 -20.27 20.70 18.89
C SER A 33 -20.37 20.81 20.42
N LEU A 34 -21.58 20.96 20.93
CA LEU A 34 -21.87 20.92 22.38
C LEU A 34 -21.96 19.51 22.92
N THR A 35 -22.29 18.53 22.08
CA THR A 35 -22.38 17.12 22.46
C THR A 35 -21.02 16.47 22.55
N ASP A 36 -20.16 16.74 21.59
CA ASP A 36 -18.81 16.18 21.52
C ASP A 36 -17.77 17.07 22.23
N LEU A 37 -18.19 18.23 22.70
CA LEU A 37 -17.35 19.25 23.33
C LEU A 37 -16.17 19.65 22.43
N THR A 38 -16.48 20.09 21.20
CA THR A 38 -15.46 20.54 20.24
C THR A 38 -15.63 22.00 19.84
N VAL A 39 -14.50 22.64 19.52
CA VAL A 39 -14.42 24.04 19.09
C VAL A 39 -13.45 24.22 17.94
N ALA A 40 -13.64 25.28 17.16
CA ALA A 40 -12.68 25.80 16.20
C ALA A 40 -11.93 27.01 16.79
N LEU A 41 -10.65 27.17 16.46
CA LEU A 41 -9.91 28.40 16.68
C LEU A 41 -10.37 29.44 15.67
N SER A 42 -10.81 30.59 16.14
CA SER A 42 -11.41 31.67 15.35
C SER A 42 -10.52 32.89 15.28
N LYS A 43 -10.81 33.78 14.34
CA LYS A 43 -10.21 35.10 14.27
C LYS A 43 -10.67 35.93 15.45
N GLY A 44 -9.75 36.72 16.03
CA GLY A 44 -10.09 37.69 17.04
C GLY A 44 -10.75 38.94 16.48
N ASP A 45 -11.18 39.86 17.40
CA ASP A 45 -11.72 41.15 17.04
C ASP A 45 -10.74 41.97 16.17
N SER A 46 -11.26 42.97 15.49
CA SER A 46 -10.45 43.87 14.66
C SER A 46 -9.29 44.46 15.45
N GLY A 47 -8.07 44.05 15.14
CA GLY A 47 -6.83 44.39 15.84
C GLY A 47 -6.22 43.31 16.70
N SER A 48 -6.91 42.20 16.95
CA SER A 48 -6.38 41.00 17.60
C SER A 48 -5.80 40.08 16.53
N SER A 49 -4.48 39.94 16.51
CA SER A 49 -3.79 39.04 15.58
C SER A 49 -2.92 38.11 16.41
N TYR A 50 -2.91 36.82 16.03
CA TYR A 50 -1.93 35.88 16.53
C TYR A 50 -0.57 36.21 15.90
N PHE A 51 0.52 36.15 16.66
CA PHE A 51 1.85 36.50 16.15
C PHE A 51 2.99 35.86 16.95
N GLY A 52 4.19 35.92 16.38
CA GLY A 52 5.41 35.46 17.03
C GLY A 52 5.49 33.96 17.16
N GLU A 53 5.88 33.44 18.32
CA GLU A 53 5.81 31.99 18.61
C GLU A 53 4.42 31.68 19.15
N PHE A 54 3.67 30.87 18.39
CA PHE A 54 2.30 30.54 18.73
C PHE A 54 2.04 29.04 18.56
N SER A 55 1.48 28.45 19.62
CA SER A 55 1.00 27.08 19.59
C SER A 55 -0.52 27.10 19.71
N VAL A 56 -1.21 26.52 18.71
CA VAL A 56 -2.66 26.35 18.77
C VAL A 56 -2.97 25.46 19.98
N PRO A 57 -3.81 25.90 20.93
CA PRO A 57 -4.15 25.06 22.07
C PRO A 57 -4.96 23.84 21.63
N SER A 58 -4.63 22.68 22.17
CA SER A 58 -5.41 21.45 21.95
C SER A 58 -6.74 21.43 22.69
N LYS A 59 -6.91 22.32 23.71
CA LYS A 59 -8.06 22.40 24.58
C LYS A 59 -8.39 23.83 24.97
N ALA A 60 -9.69 24.10 25.17
CA ALA A 60 -10.22 25.38 25.63
C ALA A 60 -11.27 25.20 26.75
N MET A 61 -11.34 26.12 27.68
CA MET A 61 -12.29 26.07 28.81
C MET A 61 -13.43 27.06 28.60
N TYR A 62 -14.65 26.59 28.67
CA TYR A 62 -15.86 27.42 28.61
C TYR A 62 -16.94 26.91 29.57
N ALA A 63 -17.50 27.79 30.38
CA ALA A 63 -18.55 27.51 31.35
C ALA A 63 -18.27 26.29 32.26
N GLY A 64 -17.00 26.11 32.65
CA GLY A 64 -16.55 25.01 33.52
C GLY A 64 -16.40 23.66 32.81
N LYS A 65 -16.50 23.63 31.49
CA LYS A 65 -16.29 22.43 30.67
C LYS A 65 -15.04 22.60 29.80
N GLU A 66 -14.33 21.50 29.59
CA GLU A 66 -13.19 21.42 28.69
C GLU A 66 -13.66 20.99 27.30
N PHE A 67 -13.31 21.78 26.30
CA PHE A 67 -13.57 21.50 24.89
C PHE A 67 -12.26 21.13 24.19
N THR A 68 -12.32 20.21 23.24
CA THR A 68 -11.19 19.88 22.37
C THR A 68 -11.19 20.82 21.17
N VAL A 69 -10.05 21.41 20.86
CA VAL A 69 -9.86 22.22 19.66
C VAL A 69 -9.56 21.28 18.50
N THR A 70 -10.47 21.18 17.53
CA THR A 70 -10.40 20.19 16.43
C THR A 70 -10.20 20.81 15.06
N SER A 71 -10.42 22.13 14.92
CA SER A 71 -10.26 22.83 13.64
C SER A 71 -9.82 24.28 13.85
N ILE A 72 -9.45 24.90 12.75
CA ILE A 72 -9.10 26.32 12.65
C ILE A 72 -10.01 26.93 11.59
N GLU A 73 -10.63 28.06 11.83
CA GLU A 73 -11.46 28.74 10.84
C GLU A 73 -10.61 29.34 9.70
N ASP A 74 -11.18 29.43 8.50
CA ASP A 74 -10.49 29.80 7.26
C ASP A 74 -9.72 31.13 7.32
N ASP A 75 -10.19 32.09 8.09
CA ASP A 75 -9.59 33.43 8.20
C ASP A 75 -8.87 33.66 9.54
N ALA A 76 -8.81 32.66 10.42
CA ALA A 76 -8.23 32.79 11.75
C ALA A 76 -6.79 33.34 11.73
N PHE A 77 -5.99 32.94 10.75
CA PHE A 77 -4.61 33.36 10.59
C PHE A 77 -4.34 34.32 9.43
N TYR A 78 -5.39 34.84 8.80
CA TYR A 78 -5.23 35.78 7.69
C TYR A 78 -4.53 37.06 8.13
N GLY A 79 -3.38 37.36 7.50
CA GLY A 79 -2.54 38.51 7.84
C GLY A 79 -1.69 38.34 9.08
N CYS A 80 -1.69 37.17 9.72
CA CYS A 80 -0.85 36.85 10.87
C CYS A 80 0.59 36.54 10.46
N SER A 81 1.54 36.84 11.37
CA SER A 81 2.96 36.56 11.16
C SER A 81 3.54 35.81 12.36
N PHE A 82 4.04 34.60 12.07
CA PHE A 82 4.60 33.71 13.09
C PHE A 82 6.10 33.51 12.88
N SER A 83 6.88 33.63 13.97
CA SER A 83 8.24 33.07 13.95
C SER A 83 8.20 31.54 13.99
N THR A 84 7.29 30.96 14.81
CA THR A 84 6.97 29.54 14.86
C THR A 84 5.47 29.38 15.08
N LEU A 85 4.85 28.51 14.27
CA LEU A 85 3.45 28.10 14.44
C LEU A 85 3.40 26.59 14.67
N THR A 86 2.79 26.17 15.80
CA THR A 86 2.60 24.76 16.12
C THR A 86 1.12 24.38 16.00
N ILE A 87 0.83 23.33 15.22
CA ILE A 87 -0.48 22.72 15.03
C ILE A 87 -0.52 21.41 15.79
N PRO A 88 -1.36 21.30 16.85
CA PRO A 88 -1.42 20.10 17.69
C PRO A 88 -2.10 18.93 16.99
N SER A 89 -1.89 17.75 17.54
CA SER A 89 -2.44 16.49 17.01
C SER A 89 -3.98 16.40 16.99
N THR A 90 -4.66 17.24 17.77
CA THR A 90 -6.13 17.32 17.83
C THR A 90 -6.77 18.04 16.63
N ILE A 91 -6.00 18.83 15.89
CA ILE A 91 -6.51 19.56 14.71
C ILE A 91 -6.67 18.59 13.55
N VAL A 92 -7.85 18.56 12.95
CA VAL A 92 -8.16 17.78 11.75
C VAL A 92 -7.94 18.62 10.49
N ASP A 93 -8.39 19.88 10.48
CA ASP A 93 -8.25 20.81 9.36
C ASP A 93 -7.54 22.09 9.81
N ALA A 94 -6.56 22.52 9.03
CA ALA A 94 -5.75 23.70 9.35
C ALA A 94 -5.60 24.63 8.14
N PRO A 95 -6.58 25.49 7.84
CA PRO A 95 -6.47 26.49 6.80
C PRO A 95 -5.45 27.56 7.21
N LEU A 96 -4.26 27.53 6.62
CA LEU A 96 -3.14 28.43 6.93
C LEU A 96 -2.92 29.50 5.84
N SER A 97 -3.86 29.62 4.92
CA SER A 97 -3.80 30.60 3.83
C SER A 97 -3.73 32.03 4.35
N GLY A 98 -2.78 32.81 3.82
CA GLY A 98 -2.60 34.22 4.21
C GLY A 98 -1.74 34.44 5.45
N ALA A 99 -1.25 33.39 6.12
CA ALA A 99 -0.25 33.49 7.18
C ALA A 99 1.18 33.56 6.62
N ILE A 100 2.04 34.30 7.30
CA ILE A 100 3.50 34.33 7.08
C ILE A 100 4.15 33.52 8.20
N ILE A 101 4.84 32.43 7.86
CA ILE A 101 5.33 31.45 8.84
C ILE A 101 6.84 31.28 8.70
N GLY A 102 7.61 31.58 9.75
CA GLY A 102 9.03 31.28 9.82
C GLY A 102 9.25 29.77 9.87
N LYS A 103 8.66 29.10 10.88
CA LYS A 103 8.70 27.65 11.05
C LYS A 103 7.32 27.12 11.38
N LEU A 104 6.84 26.15 10.58
CA LEU A 104 5.61 25.41 10.85
C LEU A 104 5.95 24.07 11.51
N ILE A 105 5.25 23.72 12.58
CA ILE A 105 5.34 22.41 13.24
C ILE A 105 3.96 21.79 13.24
N ILE A 106 3.79 20.70 12.49
CA ILE A 106 2.61 19.83 12.54
C ILE A 106 2.99 18.65 13.43
N GLU A 107 2.41 18.56 14.62
CA GLU A 107 2.76 17.54 15.61
C GLU A 107 2.52 16.11 15.11
N ASP A 108 3.31 15.19 15.67
CA ASP A 108 3.20 13.77 15.39
C ASP A 108 1.82 13.22 15.77
N SER A 109 1.21 12.45 14.84
CA SER A 109 -0.06 11.76 15.06
C SER A 109 -0.24 10.64 14.06
N ASN A 110 -0.96 9.58 14.47
CA ASN A 110 -1.44 8.55 13.55
C ASN A 110 -2.71 8.98 12.78
N SER A 111 -3.40 10.01 13.28
CA SER A 111 -4.53 10.60 12.55
C SER A 111 -3.99 11.56 11.49
N PRO A 112 -4.40 11.40 10.22
CA PRO A 112 -3.95 12.30 9.16
C PRO A 112 -4.45 13.73 9.39
N LEU A 113 -3.75 14.70 8.80
CA LEU A 113 -4.21 16.08 8.71
C LEU A 113 -4.97 16.24 7.38
N GLY A 114 -6.11 16.91 7.44
CA GLY A 114 -6.90 17.29 6.29
C GLY A 114 -6.25 18.37 5.42
N GLU A 115 -7.05 19.12 4.69
CA GLU A 115 -6.53 20.14 3.79
C GLU A 115 -5.84 21.29 4.55
N PHE A 116 -4.62 21.65 4.13
CA PHE A 116 -3.97 22.89 4.53
C PHE A 116 -3.22 23.52 3.35
N LYS A 117 -3.10 24.83 3.32
CA LYS A 117 -2.38 25.57 2.27
C LYS A 117 -1.47 26.61 2.90
N VAL A 118 -0.17 26.54 2.59
CA VAL A 118 0.83 27.47 3.07
C VAL A 118 1.60 28.05 1.90
N ARG A 119 1.54 29.38 1.73
CA ARG A 119 2.25 30.08 0.65
C ARG A 119 3.57 30.69 1.09
N GLN A 120 3.63 31.15 2.34
CA GLN A 120 4.80 31.81 2.92
C GLN A 120 5.25 31.05 4.15
N CYS A 121 6.23 30.16 3.96
CA CYS A 121 6.84 29.37 5.01
C CYS A 121 8.32 29.19 4.68
N ASN A 122 9.20 29.28 5.68
CA ASN A 122 10.62 29.01 5.45
C ASN A 122 10.98 27.56 5.76
N GLU A 123 10.47 27.02 6.87
CA GLU A 123 10.77 25.68 7.34
C GLU A 123 9.49 24.99 7.81
N ALA A 124 9.39 23.68 7.60
CA ALA A 124 8.30 22.88 8.13
C ALA A 124 8.78 21.55 8.72
N TYR A 125 8.15 21.15 9.83
CA TYR A 125 8.15 19.80 10.36
C TYR A 125 6.74 19.23 10.17
N VAL A 126 6.63 18.08 9.50
CA VAL A 126 5.36 17.38 9.23
C VAL A 126 5.37 16.04 9.94
N GLY A 127 4.64 15.93 11.05
CA GLY A 127 4.65 14.78 11.96
C GLY A 127 3.62 13.70 11.63
N ARG A 128 2.79 13.86 10.60
CA ARG A 128 1.73 12.92 10.24
C ARG A 128 1.40 12.96 8.76
N ASN A 129 0.77 11.89 8.25
CA ASN A 129 0.28 11.85 6.88
C ASN A 129 -0.79 12.93 6.64
N SER A 130 -0.90 13.42 5.40
CA SER A 130 -2.07 14.15 4.94
C SER A 130 -3.17 13.18 4.53
N GLU A 131 -4.47 13.56 4.66
CA GLU A 131 -5.56 12.84 4.05
C GLU A 131 -5.40 12.87 2.52
N THR A 132 -5.61 11.72 1.87
CA THR A 132 -5.43 11.55 0.43
C THR A 132 -6.54 12.23 -0.34
N TYR A 133 -6.19 12.80 -1.44
CA TYR A 133 -6.88 13.52 -2.53
C TYR A 133 -6.72 15.04 -2.45
N TRP A 134 -5.70 15.54 -3.17
CA TRP A 134 -5.39 16.96 -3.42
C TRP A 134 -4.71 17.76 -2.30
N PRO A 135 -3.63 17.28 -1.71
CA PRO A 135 -2.93 18.04 -0.66
C PRO A 135 -1.85 18.96 -1.23
N TYR A 136 -2.14 19.87 -2.13
CA TYR A 136 -1.18 20.91 -2.55
C TYR A 136 -0.80 21.86 -1.40
N SER A 137 -0.29 21.28 -0.30
CA SER A 137 -0.18 21.97 0.99
C SER A 137 0.88 23.07 1.00
N PHE A 138 2.06 22.79 0.44
CA PHE A 138 3.14 23.76 0.26
C PHE A 138 3.36 24.15 -1.19
N SER A 139 2.57 23.65 -2.11
CA SER A 139 2.72 23.91 -3.54
C SER A 139 2.85 25.41 -3.84
N TYR A 140 3.84 25.79 -4.65
CA TYR A 140 4.23 27.18 -4.93
C TYR A 140 4.60 28.02 -3.70
N SER A 141 5.01 27.42 -2.60
CA SER A 141 5.41 28.17 -1.39
C SER A 141 6.87 28.57 -1.41
N THR A 142 7.22 29.44 -0.46
CA THR A 142 8.60 29.93 -0.28
C THR A 142 9.48 28.99 0.54
N ILE A 143 9.01 27.77 0.86
CA ILE A 143 9.68 26.82 1.74
C ILE A 143 11.09 26.46 1.26
N LYS A 144 12.03 26.41 2.22
CA LYS A 144 13.43 26.08 1.96
C LYS A 144 13.83 24.73 2.52
N LYS A 145 13.20 24.33 3.62
CA LYS A 145 13.48 23.06 4.31
C LYS A 145 12.18 22.41 4.79
N ILE A 146 12.08 21.09 4.59
CA ILE A 146 10.99 20.28 5.12
C ILE A 146 11.53 19.01 5.77
N THR A 147 11.04 18.69 6.96
CA THR A 147 11.39 17.49 7.72
C THR A 147 10.12 16.68 7.98
N PHE A 148 10.16 15.38 7.72
CA PHE A 148 9.05 14.44 7.95
C PHE A 148 9.32 13.57 9.17
N GLY A 149 8.34 13.52 10.08
CA GLY A 149 8.40 12.75 11.33
C GLY A 149 8.16 11.24 11.14
N GLU A 150 8.31 10.49 12.22
CA GLU A 150 8.27 9.02 12.21
C GLU A 150 6.88 8.43 11.91
N ASN A 151 5.81 9.20 12.06
CA ASN A 151 4.46 8.75 11.71
C ASN A 151 4.11 8.96 10.24
N VAL A 152 5.00 9.60 9.47
CA VAL A 152 4.81 9.81 8.02
C VAL A 152 5.28 8.58 7.27
N THR A 153 4.36 7.93 6.58
CA THR A 153 4.64 6.74 5.74
C THR A 153 4.49 7.02 4.25
N TYR A 154 3.81 8.11 3.90
CA TYR A 154 3.51 8.53 2.55
C TYR A 154 3.66 10.04 2.40
N ILE A 155 4.39 10.50 1.40
CA ILE A 155 4.46 11.91 1.02
C ILE A 155 3.33 12.18 0.02
N GLY A 156 2.40 13.05 0.39
CA GLY A 156 1.18 13.35 -0.39
C GLY A 156 1.46 13.89 -1.79
N ASP A 157 0.51 13.67 -2.69
CA ASP A 157 0.59 14.13 -4.08
C ASP A 157 0.70 15.66 -4.15
N GLY A 158 1.63 16.18 -4.93
CA GLY A 158 1.85 17.63 -5.12
C GLY A 158 2.22 18.40 -3.87
N LEU A 159 2.59 17.77 -2.76
CA LEU A 159 2.82 18.41 -1.44
C LEU A 159 3.71 19.65 -1.53
N CYS A 160 4.81 19.59 -2.27
CA CYS A 160 5.76 20.67 -2.50
C CYS A 160 5.94 20.96 -4.00
N GLU A 161 4.88 20.77 -4.82
CA GLU A 161 4.96 21.06 -6.25
C GLU A 161 5.33 22.53 -6.47
N GLU A 162 6.30 22.81 -7.37
CA GLU A 162 6.79 24.16 -7.72
C GLU A 162 7.30 24.96 -6.49
N CYS A 163 7.87 24.26 -5.49
CA CYS A 163 8.58 24.92 -4.39
C CYS A 163 9.99 25.28 -4.83
N GLU A 164 10.13 26.34 -5.63
CA GLU A 164 11.38 26.76 -6.26
C GLU A 164 12.53 27.04 -5.28
N ASN A 165 12.24 27.28 -4.00
CA ASN A 165 13.22 27.58 -2.97
C ASN A 165 13.60 26.37 -2.10
N LEU A 166 13.00 25.20 -2.32
CA LEU A 166 13.27 24.01 -1.52
C LEU A 166 14.67 23.47 -1.78
N GLU A 167 15.50 23.48 -0.74
CA GLU A 167 16.90 23.06 -0.78
C GLU A 167 17.14 21.76 -0.01
N GLU A 168 16.37 21.55 1.09
CA GLU A 168 16.58 20.45 2.01
C GLU A 168 15.27 19.68 2.29
N ILE A 169 15.36 18.35 2.16
CA ILE A 169 14.30 17.42 2.53
C ILE A 169 14.90 16.37 3.47
N GLU A 170 14.32 16.22 4.66
CA GLU A 170 14.66 15.18 5.62
C GLU A 170 13.49 14.18 5.72
N LEU A 171 13.70 12.94 5.30
CA LEU A 171 12.72 11.85 5.39
C LEU A 171 13.03 10.96 6.57
N SER A 172 12.00 10.56 7.32
CA SER A 172 12.14 9.47 8.28
C SER A 172 12.26 8.11 7.58
N ASN A 173 12.79 7.11 8.28
CA ASN A 173 12.92 5.75 7.74
C ASN A 173 11.56 5.04 7.56
N ASN A 174 10.47 5.62 8.00
CA ASN A 174 9.13 5.07 7.85
C ASN A 174 8.43 5.50 6.55
N VAL A 175 8.94 6.49 5.84
CA VAL A 175 8.42 6.90 4.53
C VAL A 175 8.66 5.78 3.53
N ARG A 176 7.58 5.23 2.95
CA ARG A 176 7.60 4.13 1.97
C ARG A 176 7.34 4.59 0.55
N LYS A 177 6.57 5.65 0.39
CA LYS A 177 6.15 6.14 -0.92
C LYS A 177 6.25 7.66 -1.00
N ILE A 178 6.79 8.15 -2.11
CA ILE A 178 6.77 9.58 -2.49
C ILE A 178 5.73 9.73 -3.60
N GLY A 179 4.68 10.50 -3.34
CA GLY A 179 3.49 10.62 -4.18
C GLY A 179 3.69 11.40 -5.48
N ASN A 180 2.64 11.42 -6.30
CA ASN A 180 2.63 12.05 -7.61
C ASN A 180 2.96 13.54 -7.51
N GLY A 181 3.98 13.99 -8.25
CA GLY A 181 4.38 15.39 -8.31
C GLY A 181 4.82 16.02 -6.99
N SER A 182 5.03 15.25 -5.93
CA SER A 182 5.29 15.76 -4.57
C SER A 182 6.38 16.83 -4.50
N PHE A 183 7.45 16.68 -5.29
CA PHE A 183 8.58 17.62 -5.35
C PHE A 183 8.85 18.08 -6.78
N SER A 184 7.87 17.97 -7.68
CA SER A 184 8.02 18.46 -9.05
C SER A 184 8.32 19.96 -9.07
N GLY A 185 9.26 20.41 -9.89
CA GLY A 185 9.64 21.82 -10.00
C GLY A 185 10.45 22.38 -8.81
N CYS A 186 10.97 21.54 -7.92
CA CYS A 186 11.88 21.97 -6.84
C CYS A 186 13.28 22.25 -7.41
N VAL A 187 13.42 23.37 -8.10
CA VAL A 187 14.59 23.68 -8.93
C VAL A 187 15.91 23.89 -8.20
N LYS A 188 15.87 24.07 -6.86
CA LYS A 188 17.09 24.22 -6.02
C LYS A 188 17.48 22.95 -5.27
N LEU A 189 16.65 21.89 -5.31
CA LEU A 189 16.93 20.63 -4.63
C LEU A 189 18.12 19.93 -5.29
N LYS A 190 19.23 19.75 -4.55
CA LYS A 190 20.47 19.16 -5.08
C LYS A 190 20.61 17.68 -4.81
N SER A 191 20.08 17.21 -3.70
CA SER A 191 20.15 15.81 -3.33
C SER A 191 18.97 15.41 -2.46
N ILE A 192 18.64 14.12 -2.50
CA ILE A 192 17.65 13.53 -1.59
C ILE A 192 18.06 12.12 -1.23
N LYS A 193 17.77 11.72 0.01
CA LYS A 193 17.94 10.34 0.48
C LYS A 193 16.76 9.90 1.33
N GLY A 194 16.45 8.59 1.30
CA GLY A 194 15.39 8.02 2.09
C GLY A 194 15.54 6.51 2.18
N GLU A 195 16.02 6.00 3.32
CA GLU A 195 16.27 4.58 3.52
C GLU A 195 14.98 3.74 3.45
N GLY A 196 13.84 4.31 3.85
CA GLY A 196 12.56 3.61 3.86
C GLY A 196 11.85 3.56 2.51
N VAL A 197 12.22 4.42 1.54
CA VAL A 197 11.46 4.63 0.31
C VAL A 197 11.52 3.41 -0.60
N GLU A 198 10.35 2.89 -0.95
CA GLU A 198 10.17 1.74 -1.83
C GLU A 198 9.58 2.12 -3.20
N THR A 199 8.79 3.21 -3.26
CA THR A 199 8.10 3.62 -4.48
C THR A 199 8.22 5.13 -4.70
N LEU A 200 8.60 5.50 -5.92
CA LEU A 200 8.51 6.85 -6.45
C LEU A 200 7.37 6.92 -7.45
N ASP A 201 6.36 7.73 -7.14
CA ASP A 201 5.20 7.89 -8.00
C ASP A 201 5.48 8.86 -9.16
N THR A 202 4.61 8.86 -10.14
CA THR A 202 4.65 9.69 -11.34
C THR A 202 5.09 11.12 -11.02
N LYS A 203 5.97 11.71 -11.81
CA LYS A 203 6.34 13.14 -11.73
C LYS A 203 6.97 13.57 -10.39
N SER A 204 7.23 12.67 -9.43
CA SER A 204 7.58 13.05 -8.05
C SER A 204 8.78 14.00 -7.94
N PHE A 205 9.74 13.96 -8.88
CA PHE A 205 10.92 14.85 -8.97
C PHE A 205 11.06 15.50 -10.34
N ALA A 206 10.03 15.51 -11.17
CA ALA A 206 10.12 16.11 -12.50
C ALA A 206 10.51 17.60 -12.43
N GLY A 207 11.44 18.04 -13.26
CA GLY A 207 11.89 19.43 -13.27
C GLY A 207 12.77 19.84 -12.09
N CYS A 208 13.26 18.93 -11.26
CA CYS A 208 14.28 19.21 -10.25
C CYS A 208 15.65 19.43 -10.94
N ILE A 209 15.81 20.57 -11.62
CA ILE A 209 16.96 20.82 -12.50
C ILE A 209 18.31 20.81 -11.79
N ALA A 210 18.36 21.16 -10.50
CA ALA A 210 19.58 21.15 -9.69
C ALA A 210 19.93 19.78 -9.10
N LEU A 211 19.06 18.76 -9.26
CA LEU A 211 19.26 17.45 -8.63
C LEU A 211 20.47 16.75 -9.23
N GLU A 212 21.49 16.52 -8.40
CA GLU A 212 22.75 15.87 -8.75
C GLU A 212 22.76 14.39 -8.38
N THR A 213 22.12 14.04 -7.24
CA THR A 213 22.10 12.68 -6.70
C THR A 213 20.83 12.38 -5.95
N PHE A 214 20.45 11.10 -5.96
CA PHE A 214 19.45 10.55 -5.03
C PHE A 214 19.98 9.24 -4.45
N ASP A 215 19.51 8.89 -3.23
CA ASP A 215 19.87 7.65 -2.54
C ASP A 215 18.63 7.03 -1.87
N PHE A 216 18.09 5.98 -2.50
CA PHE A 216 16.95 5.21 -2.04
C PHE A 216 17.30 3.72 -2.05
N PRO A 217 18.05 3.20 -1.07
CA PRO A 217 18.61 1.84 -1.09
C PRO A 217 17.55 0.73 -1.15
N ASN A 218 16.34 1.00 -0.70
CA ASN A 218 15.22 0.05 -0.70
C ASN A 218 14.20 0.29 -1.83
N LEU A 219 14.54 1.12 -2.81
CA LEU A 219 13.67 1.41 -3.95
C LEU A 219 13.36 0.15 -4.76
N LYS A 220 12.09 -0.04 -5.09
CA LYS A 220 11.55 -1.16 -5.86
C LYS A 220 10.92 -0.69 -7.17
N VAL A 221 10.20 0.43 -7.13
CA VAL A 221 9.38 0.89 -8.24
C VAL A 221 9.61 2.37 -8.51
N ILE A 222 9.93 2.68 -9.75
CA ILE A 222 9.85 4.00 -10.35
C ILE A 222 8.63 3.94 -11.28
N GLU A 223 7.55 4.65 -10.94
CA GLU A 223 6.28 4.54 -11.65
C GLU A 223 6.30 5.16 -13.05
N ASN A 224 5.34 4.75 -13.86
CA ASN A 224 5.16 5.28 -15.20
C ASN A 224 4.84 6.78 -15.18
N GLY A 225 5.29 7.49 -16.18
CA GLY A 225 4.77 8.81 -16.49
C GLY A 225 3.29 8.68 -16.86
N ASP A 226 2.39 9.21 -16.05
CA ASP A 226 0.95 9.15 -16.29
C ASP A 226 0.45 10.36 -17.10
N GLY A 227 -0.45 10.08 -18.02
CA GLY A 227 -1.22 11.04 -18.79
C GLY A 227 -2.68 10.63 -18.85
N GLN A 228 -3.38 10.59 -17.70
CA GLN A 228 -4.79 10.21 -17.65
C GLN A 228 -5.72 11.06 -18.53
N TRP A 229 -5.26 12.19 -19.07
CA TRP A 229 -6.06 13.09 -19.92
C TRP A 229 -5.33 13.50 -21.22
N GLY A 230 -4.47 12.64 -21.75
CA GLY A 230 -4.04 12.70 -23.16
C GLY A 230 -3.08 13.80 -23.57
N THR A 231 -2.49 14.59 -22.67
CA THR A 231 -1.71 15.78 -23.08
C THR A 231 -0.28 15.89 -22.56
N TYR A 232 0.09 15.42 -21.39
CA TYR A 232 1.47 15.53 -20.90
C TYR A 232 1.80 14.40 -19.93
N ARG A 233 2.59 13.44 -20.40
CA ARG A 233 3.21 12.41 -19.55
C ARG A 233 4.49 12.99 -18.95
N TRP A 234 4.67 12.90 -17.64
CA TRP A 234 5.86 13.32 -16.94
C TRP A 234 6.46 12.16 -16.17
N GLY A 235 7.70 11.79 -16.50
CA GLY A 235 8.43 10.76 -15.76
C GLY A 235 8.94 11.26 -14.41
N VAL A 236 9.31 10.31 -13.55
CA VAL A 236 9.71 10.58 -12.15
C VAL A 236 10.85 11.59 -12.04
N PHE A 237 11.94 11.43 -12.79
CA PHE A 237 13.10 12.33 -12.83
C PHE A 237 13.22 13.09 -14.16
N GLN A 238 12.13 13.22 -14.90
CA GLN A 238 12.17 13.92 -16.17
C GLN A 238 12.65 15.36 -15.98
N GLY A 239 13.64 15.78 -16.78
CA GLY A 239 14.19 17.13 -16.72
C GLY A 239 15.12 17.40 -15.52
N CYS A 240 15.62 16.38 -14.83
CA CYS A 240 16.69 16.52 -13.83
C CYS A 240 18.03 16.74 -14.54
N CYS A 241 18.23 17.96 -15.04
CA CYS A 241 19.32 18.28 -15.98
C CYS A 241 20.74 18.13 -15.39
N ASN A 242 20.89 18.19 -14.06
CA ASN A 242 22.21 18.06 -13.39
C ASN A 242 22.51 16.64 -12.91
N LEU A 243 21.58 15.69 -13.09
CA LEU A 243 21.79 14.30 -12.71
C LEU A 243 22.82 13.65 -13.64
N LYS A 244 23.96 13.20 -13.10
CA LYS A 244 25.08 12.68 -13.90
C LYS A 244 25.20 11.17 -13.88
N ASN A 245 25.08 10.56 -12.73
CA ASN A 245 25.27 9.14 -12.54
C ASN A 245 24.10 8.55 -11.78
N VAL A 246 23.49 7.52 -12.33
CA VAL A 246 22.38 6.80 -11.73
C VAL A 246 22.79 5.36 -11.45
N VAL A 247 22.83 4.97 -10.19
CA VAL A 247 23.03 3.59 -9.77
C VAL A 247 21.76 3.14 -9.08
N LEU A 248 20.95 2.37 -9.79
CA LEU A 248 19.71 1.83 -9.20
C LEU A 248 20.03 0.69 -8.23
N PRO A 249 19.38 0.65 -7.06
CA PRO A 249 19.60 -0.41 -6.08
C PRO A 249 19.09 -1.76 -6.59
N LYS A 250 19.65 -2.85 -6.05
CA LYS A 250 19.36 -4.23 -6.47
C LYS A 250 17.90 -4.67 -6.29
N GLY A 251 17.08 -3.89 -5.56
CA GLY A 251 15.66 -4.15 -5.37
C GLY A 251 14.75 -3.60 -6.46
N VAL A 252 15.25 -2.74 -7.35
CA VAL A 252 14.41 -2.10 -8.38
C VAL A 252 13.95 -3.13 -9.40
N ALA A 253 12.63 -3.20 -9.57
CA ALA A 253 11.99 -4.10 -10.52
C ALA A 253 11.37 -3.36 -11.72
N LYS A 254 10.95 -2.12 -11.54
CA LYS A 254 10.31 -1.32 -12.59
C LYS A 254 10.98 0.03 -12.73
N ILE A 255 11.27 0.42 -13.98
CA ILE A 255 11.70 1.76 -14.38
C ILE A 255 10.65 2.28 -15.35
N GLY A 256 9.76 3.16 -14.88
CA GLY A 256 8.59 3.61 -15.63
C GLY A 256 8.91 4.47 -16.86
N THR A 257 7.88 4.72 -17.65
CA THR A 257 7.97 5.56 -18.85
C THR A 257 8.51 6.95 -18.52
N MET A 258 9.39 7.47 -19.40
CA MET A 258 10.00 8.81 -19.30
C MET A 258 10.77 9.06 -17.99
N ALA A 259 11.07 8.01 -17.20
CA ALA A 259 11.63 8.15 -15.84
C ALA A 259 12.86 9.08 -15.80
N PHE A 260 13.74 9.03 -16.79
CA PHE A 260 14.95 9.86 -16.90
C PHE A 260 15.01 10.66 -18.20
N LYS A 261 13.85 10.89 -18.84
CA LYS A 261 13.77 11.71 -20.04
C LYS A 261 14.29 13.12 -19.77
N ASP A 262 14.98 13.72 -20.73
CA ASP A 262 15.52 15.08 -20.62
C ASP A 262 16.58 15.28 -19.49
N CYS A 263 17.20 14.19 -18.99
CA CYS A 263 18.34 14.26 -18.07
C CYS A 263 19.62 14.55 -18.88
N THR A 264 19.79 15.80 -19.29
CA THR A 264 20.79 16.19 -20.30
C THR A 264 22.24 16.00 -19.88
N SER A 265 22.54 15.99 -18.58
CA SER A 265 23.89 15.72 -18.04
C SER A 265 24.11 14.26 -17.64
N LEU A 266 23.17 13.36 -17.87
CA LEU A 266 23.30 11.95 -17.48
C LEU A 266 24.40 11.27 -18.29
N GLU A 267 25.49 10.89 -17.62
CA GLU A 267 26.68 10.27 -18.23
C GLU A 267 26.66 8.74 -18.09
N SER A 268 26.11 8.23 -16.99
CA SER A 268 26.06 6.78 -16.74
C SER A 268 24.81 6.34 -16.02
N VAL A 269 24.36 5.12 -16.34
CA VAL A 269 23.27 4.42 -15.63
C VAL A 269 23.67 2.97 -15.36
N SER A 270 23.39 2.49 -14.14
CA SER A 270 23.50 1.07 -13.78
C SER A 270 22.13 0.51 -13.47
N ILE A 271 21.73 -0.53 -14.23
CA ILE A 271 20.43 -1.20 -14.20
C ILE A 271 20.63 -2.59 -13.59
N PRO A 272 20.06 -2.89 -12.42
CA PRO A 272 20.26 -4.17 -11.75
C PRO A 272 19.50 -5.32 -12.43
N ALA A 273 19.97 -6.55 -12.20
CA ALA A 273 19.35 -7.78 -12.71
C ALA A 273 17.90 -7.98 -12.22
N SER A 274 17.54 -7.31 -11.12
CA SER A 274 16.19 -7.32 -10.56
C SER A 274 15.14 -6.64 -11.45
N VAL A 275 15.54 -5.76 -12.38
CA VAL A 275 14.61 -5.04 -13.26
C VAL A 275 13.95 -6.02 -14.22
N ILE A 276 12.61 -6.03 -14.22
CA ILE A 276 11.78 -6.85 -15.10
C ILE A 276 11.00 -6.03 -16.13
N CYS A 277 10.91 -4.69 -15.92
CA CYS A 277 10.20 -3.80 -16.81
C CYS A 277 10.95 -2.46 -16.92
N ILE A 278 11.20 -2.03 -18.18
CA ILE A 278 11.66 -0.69 -18.53
C ILE A 278 10.64 -0.08 -19.49
N GLY A 279 9.95 0.96 -19.03
CA GLY A 279 8.83 1.58 -19.73
C GLY A 279 7.49 1.05 -19.25
N ASP A 280 6.50 1.07 -20.13
CA ASP A 280 5.16 0.51 -19.87
C ASP A 280 5.07 -0.91 -20.41
N GLU A 281 4.56 -1.83 -19.63
CA GLU A 281 4.39 -3.23 -20.04
C GLU A 281 3.35 -3.42 -21.15
N TYR A 282 2.42 -2.47 -21.32
CA TYR A 282 1.37 -2.49 -22.36
C TYR A 282 1.70 -1.62 -23.57
N GLU A 283 2.50 -0.55 -23.40
CA GLU A 283 2.90 0.41 -24.45
C GLU A 283 4.42 0.56 -24.53
N ILE A 284 5.15 -0.53 -24.53
CA ILE A 284 6.61 -0.55 -24.41
C ILE A 284 7.31 0.26 -25.53
N GLU A 285 6.70 0.34 -26.73
CA GLU A 285 7.27 1.04 -27.88
C GLU A 285 7.44 2.56 -27.68
N HIS A 286 6.64 3.16 -26.80
CA HIS A 286 6.63 4.60 -26.54
C HIS A 286 7.21 5.00 -25.18
N SER A 287 8.06 4.19 -24.62
CA SER A 287 8.54 4.32 -23.23
C SER A 287 9.42 5.53 -22.97
N SER A 288 10.28 5.96 -23.93
CA SER A 288 11.14 7.16 -23.86
C SER A 288 11.93 7.34 -22.56
N VAL A 289 12.34 6.23 -21.91
CA VAL A 289 12.84 6.23 -20.52
C VAL A 289 14.12 7.07 -20.38
N PHE A 290 15.07 6.95 -21.31
CA PHE A 290 16.32 7.71 -21.38
C PHE A 290 16.40 8.57 -22.62
N SER A 291 15.26 9.02 -23.15
CA SER A 291 15.22 9.89 -24.32
C SER A 291 15.73 11.28 -23.97
N ASN A 292 16.40 11.93 -24.92
CA ASN A 292 17.06 13.24 -24.78
C ASN A 292 18.09 13.29 -23.63
N CYS A 293 18.91 12.23 -23.51
CA CYS A 293 20.05 12.14 -22.61
C CYS A 293 21.37 12.17 -23.42
N PRO A 294 21.76 13.30 -24.04
CA PRO A 294 22.87 13.37 -25.01
C PRO A 294 24.25 13.07 -24.41
N SER A 295 24.37 13.18 -23.09
CA SER A 295 25.64 12.90 -22.39
C SER A 295 25.81 11.42 -22.01
N LEU A 296 24.78 10.56 -22.22
CA LEU A 296 24.79 9.16 -21.78
C LEU A 296 25.77 8.33 -22.63
N LYS A 297 26.86 7.89 -21.97
CA LYS A 297 27.98 7.16 -22.60
C LYS A 297 28.17 5.76 -22.01
N ASN A 298 27.76 5.52 -20.80
CA ASN A 298 27.98 4.26 -20.10
C ASN A 298 26.67 3.70 -19.56
N ILE A 299 26.27 2.55 -20.07
CA ILE A 299 25.09 1.83 -19.59
C ILE A 299 25.58 0.48 -19.08
N ALA A 300 25.40 0.21 -17.81
CA ALA A 300 25.73 -1.06 -17.19
C ALA A 300 24.44 -1.82 -16.87
N VAL A 301 24.36 -3.08 -17.26
CA VAL A 301 23.27 -3.98 -16.89
C VAL A 301 23.87 -5.18 -16.15
N THR A 302 23.28 -5.57 -15.01
CA THR A 302 23.81 -6.72 -14.25
C THR A 302 23.04 -8.02 -14.54
N GLY A 303 21.97 -7.96 -15.32
CA GLY A 303 21.21 -9.13 -15.79
C GLY A 303 21.94 -9.86 -16.92
N THR A 304 22.02 -11.18 -16.84
CA THR A 304 22.59 -12.03 -17.91
C THR A 304 21.61 -12.26 -19.07
N THR A 305 20.31 -12.05 -18.80
CA THR A 305 19.22 -12.16 -19.78
C THR A 305 18.65 -10.78 -20.03
N PRO A 306 18.65 -10.29 -21.27
CA PRO A 306 18.05 -9.02 -21.62
C PRO A 306 16.54 -9.04 -21.37
N ILE A 307 16.01 -7.99 -20.75
CA ILE A 307 14.59 -7.73 -20.67
C ILE A 307 14.12 -6.99 -21.93
N ASN A 308 12.81 -7.01 -22.21
CA ASN A 308 12.28 -6.25 -23.32
C ASN A 308 12.37 -4.75 -23.06
N ILE A 309 12.80 -4.00 -24.08
CA ILE A 309 12.81 -2.53 -24.09
C ILE A 309 12.15 -2.01 -25.36
N GLY A 310 11.53 -0.84 -25.28
CA GLY A 310 10.93 -0.18 -26.45
C GLY A 310 11.98 0.45 -27.36
N GLU A 311 11.60 0.68 -28.62
CA GLU A 311 12.45 1.35 -29.62
C GLU A 311 12.89 2.75 -29.16
N THR A 312 12.02 3.45 -28.42
CA THR A 312 12.27 4.82 -27.94
C THR A 312 12.94 4.88 -26.57
N THR A 313 13.31 3.74 -25.97
CA THR A 313 13.94 3.70 -24.63
C THR A 313 15.22 4.53 -24.58
N PHE A 314 16.05 4.46 -25.64
CA PHE A 314 17.24 5.26 -25.84
C PHE A 314 17.18 6.00 -27.18
N ASP A 315 17.86 7.14 -27.27
CA ASP A 315 17.97 7.85 -28.54
C ASP A 315 18.90 7.13 -29.52
N PRO A 316 18.73 7.33 -30.84
CA PRO A 316 19.67 6.80 -31.85
C PRO A 316 21.13 7.14 -31.59
N ASN A 317 21.43 8.35 -31.12
CA ASN A 317 22.77 8.77 -30.76
C ASN A 317 23.35 8.00 -29.58
N THR A 318 22.54 7.59 -28.63
CA THR A 318 22.93 6.75 -27.47
C THR A 318 23.33 5.36 -27.95
N TYR A 319 22.57 4.75 -28.86
CA TYR A 319 22.90 3.44 -29.43
C TYR A 319 24.22 3.45 -30.17
N ILE A 320 24.59 4.59 -30.82
CA ILE A 320 25.83 4.74 -31.59
C ILE A 320 27.04 5.02 -30.67
N ASN A 321 26.87 5.90 -29.68
CA ASN A 321 28.00 6.50 -28.94
C ASN A 321 28.21 5.93 -27.55
N ALA A 322 27.21 5.24 -26.97
CA ALA A 322 27.35 4.67 -25.64
C ALA A 322 27.91 3.24 -25.69
N THR A 323 28.59 2.87 -24.62
CA THR A 323 28.99 1.48 -24.34
C THR A 323 27.97 0.82 -23.46
N LEU A 324 27.39 -0.28 -23.93
CA LEU A 324 26.57 -1.19 -23.14
C LEU A 324 27.48 -2.23 -22.47
N ASN A 325 27.64 -2.13 -21.15
CA ASN A 325 28.41 -3.09 -20.36
C ASN A 325 27.45 -4.17 -19.83
N VAL A 326 27.80 -5.43 -20.11
CA VAL A 326 26.97 -6.60 -19.76
C VAL A 326 27.79 -7.61 -18.94
N PRO A 327 27.15 -8.53 -18.17
CA PRO A 327 27.87 -9.56 -17.44
C PRO A 327 28.67 -10.49 -18.35
N THR A 328 29.70 -11.14 -17.79
CA THR A 328 30.49 -12.15 -18.50
C THR A 328 29.61 -13.25 -19.08
N ASN A 329 29.88 -13.68 -20.30
CA ASN A 329 29.16 -14.68 -21.08
C ASN A 329 27.70 -14.29 -21.48
N SER A 330 27.34 -13.01 -21.38
CA SER A 330 26.00 -12.55 -21.75
C SER A 330 25.97 -11.67 -23.01
N LYS A 331 27.13 -11.29 -23.57
CA LYS A 331 27.22 -10.42 -24.75
C LYS A 331 26.35 -10.90 -25.92
N ASN A 332 26.40 -12.19 -26.24
CA ASN A 332 25.62 -12.74 -27.35
C ASN A 332 24.09 -12.61 -27.12
N ASN A 333 23.64 -12.71 -25.86
CA ASN A 333 22.23 -12.53 -25.52
C ASN A 333 21.76 -11.10 -25.86
N TYR A 334 22.57 -10.08 -25.51
CA TYR A 334 22.27 -8.68 -25.81
C TYR A 334 22.44 -8.32 -27.29
N GLN A 335 23.38 -8.93 -27.99
CA GLN A 335 23.57 -8.73 -29.43
C GLN A 335 22.41 -9.28 -30.28
N THR A 336 21.62 -10.22 -29.73
CA THR A 336 20.49 -10.83 -30.44
C THR A 336 19.14 -10.32 -29.96
N ALA A 337 19.09 -9.68 -28.76
CA ALA A 337 17.84 -9.18 -28.19
C ALA A 337 17.36 -7.92 -28.92
N GLU A 338 16.05 -7.84 -29.11
CA GLU A 338 15.41 -6.72 -29.79
C GLU A 338 15.67 -5.41 -29.07
N ASN A 339 15.93 -4.36 -29.84
CA ASN A 339 16.35 -3.01 -29.43
C ASN A 339 17.71 -2.97 -28.73
N TRP A 340 18.12 -3.94 -27.89
CA TRP A 340 19.46 -4.03 -27.32
C TRP A 340 20.55 -4.23 -28.38
N LYS A 341 20.26 -5.01 -29.44
CA LYS A 341 21.16 -5.23 -30.61
C LYS A 341 21.57 -3.96 -31.35
N ASN A 342 20.87 -2.85 -31.12
CA ASN A 342 21.14 -1.56 -31.74
C ASN A 342 22.37 -0.85 -31.14
N PHE A 343 22.86 -1.29 -29.97
CA PHE A 343 24.12 -0.76 -29.42
C PHE A 343 25.32 -1.19 -30.27
N PHE A 344 26.08 -0.21 -30.77
CA PHE A 344 27.26 -0.49 -31.56
C PHE A 344 28.41 -1.04 -30.74
N ASN A 345 28.49 -0.65 -29.47
CA ASN A 345 29.52 -1.10 -28.55
C ASN A 345 28.91 -1.85 -27.37
N ILE A 346 29.06 -3.19 -27.34
CA ILE A 346 28.63 -4.07 -26.25
C ILE A 346 29.89 -4.75 -25.72
N GLU A 347 30.19 -4.54 -24.42
CA GLU A 347 31.36 -5.07 -23.73
C GLU A 347 31.00 -5.94 -22.54
N GLU A 348 31.76 -7.01 -22.35
CA GLU A 348 31.59 -7.85 -21.14
C GLU A 348 32.45 -7.31 -20.01
N ASN A 349 31.84 -7.25 -18.81
CA ASN A 349 32.48 -6.77 -17.60
C ASN A 349 32.21 -7.74 -16.43
N SER A 350 33.27 -8.39 -15.94
CA SER A 350 33.19 -9.38 -14.85
C SER A 350 32.71 -8.80 -13.52
N ASN A 351 32.82 -7.49 -13.33
CA ASN A 351 32.35 -6.82 -12.11
C ASN A 351 30.81 -6.64 -12.06
N LEU A 352 30.12 -6.96 -13.16
CA LEU A 352 28.65 -6.82 -13.26
C LEU A 352 27.91 -8.13 -12.94
N ASN A 353 28.61 -9.20 -12.58
CA ASN A 353 27.96 -10.46 -12.23
C ASN A 353 27.13 -10.29 -10.95
N ASP A 354 25.82 -10.37 -11.07
CA ASP A 354 24.88 -10.29 -9.97
C ASP A 354 24.11 -11.62 -9.84
N ASN A 355 24.05 -12.16 -8.62
CA ASN A 355 23.35 -13.41 -8.32
C ASN A 355 21.94 -13.18 -7.74
N THR A 356 21.42 -11.96 -7.78
CA THR A 356 20.08 -11.66 -7.29
C THR A 356 19.10 -11.52 -8.46
N PHE A 357 17.86 -11.96 -8.19
CA PHE A 357 16.72 -11.87 -9.10
C PHE A 357 15.54 -11.21 -8.39
N THR A 358 14.55 -10.82 -9.15
CA THR A 358 13.29 -10.28 -8.61
C THR A 358 12.25 -11.39 -8.51
N LEU A 359 11.55 -11.41 -7.38
CA LEU A 359 10.31 -12.13 -7.19
C LEU A 359 9.17 -11.11 -7.13
N SER A 360 8.26 -11.13 -8.10
CA SER A 360 7.05 -10.32 -8.12
C SER A 360 5.83 -11.20 -7.89
N ILE A 361 4.84 -10.72 -7.13
CA ILE A 361 3.62 -11.45 -6.80
C ILE A 361 2.42 -10.55 -7.05
N ASN A 362 1.52 -11.03 -7.89
CA ASN A 362 0.29 -10.36 -8.30
C ASN A 362 -0.93 -11.16 -7.84
N GLY A 363 -2.08 -10.52 -7.72
CA GLY A 363 -3.33 -11.16 -7.34
C GLY A 363 -3.56 -11.25 -5.83
N CYS A 364 -2.80 -10.55 -5.00
CA CYS A 364 -3.01 -10.50 -3.55
C CYS A 364 -3.93 -9.34 -3.15
N SER A 365 -5.00 -9.64 -2.40
CA SER A 365 -5.90 -8.64 -1.82
C SER A 365 -6.64 -9.23 -0.62
N GLU A 366 -6.60 -8.56 0.54
CA GLU A 366 -7.39 -8.98 1.71
C GLU A 366 -8.91 -8.88 1.48
N SER A 367 -9.33 -7.96 0.62
CA SER A 367 -10.75 -7.67 0.39
C SER A 367 -11.37 -8.54 -0.70
N TYR A 368 -10.56 -8.99 -1.68
CA TYR A 368 -11.02 -9.70 -2.87
C TYR A 368 -10.05 -10.83 -3.19
N GLY A 369 -10.33 -12.02 -2.67
CA GLY A 369 -9.60 -13.22 -3.05
C GLY A 369 -8.74 -13.82 -1.94
N GLY A 370 -7.63 -13.22 -1.58
CA GLY A 370 -6.73 -13.76 -0.58
C GLY A 370 -5.34 -13.12 -0.61
N PHE A 371 -4.45 -13.64 0.20
CA PHE A 371 -3.07 -13.18 0.28
C PHE A 371 -2.11 -14.38 0.35
N VAL A 372 -0.82 -14.12 0.28
CA VAL A 372 0.19 -15.17 0.46
C VAL A 372 1.11 -14.89 1.64
N GLU A 373 1.73 -15.95 2.14
CA GLU A 373 2.80 -15.87 3.15
C GLU A 373 4.09 -16.43 2.56
N ILE A 374 5.18 -15.68 2.72
CA ILE A 374 6.54 -16.12 2.36
C ILE A 374 7.42 -15.93 3.58
N ALA A 375 8.12 -16.99 3.99
CA ALA A 375 8.98 -17.00 5.19
C ALA A 375 8.28 -16.41 6.44
N GLY A 376 6.97 -16.67 6.59
CA GLY A 376 6.16 -16.19 7.71
C GLY A 376 5.70 -14.73 7.61
N LYS A 377 6.03 -14.02 6.54
CA LYS A 377 5.56 -12.65 6.26
C LYS A 377 4.34 -12.70 5.35
N ALA A 378 3.22 -12.14 5.81
CA ALA A 378 2.00 -12.00 5.00
C ALA A 378 2.15 -10.88 3.97
N ILE A 379 1.79 -11.16 2.71
CA ILE A 379 1.82 -10.26 1.57
C ILE A 379 0.37 -10.08 1.12
N LYS A 380 -0.19 -8.92 1.43
CA LYS A 380 -1.62 -8.60 1.32
C LYS A 380 -1.93 -7.57 0.24
N THR A 381 -0.91 -7.13 -0.47
CA THR A 381 -1.02 -6.10 -1.52
C THR A 381 -0.62 -6.67 -2.86
N ASN A 382 -1.36 -6.26 -3.89
CA ASN A 382 -1.01 -6.58 -5.27
C ASN A 382 0.33 -5.94 -5.67
N ASN A 383 0.98 -6.52 -6.68
CA ASN A 383 2.28 -6.05 -7.19
C ASN A 383 3.40 -6.02 -6.12
N TYR A 384 3.40 -6.99 -5.21
CA TYR A 384 4.51 -7.13 -4.26
C TYR A 384 5.80 -7.53 -4.98
N ILE A 385 6.89 -6.84 -4.67
CA ILE A 385 8.19 -7.07 -5.30
C ILE A 385 9.27 -7.18 -4.22
N THR A 386 10.14 -8.18 -4.37
CA THR A 386 11.29 -8.39 -3.49
C THR A 386 12.48 -8.98 -4.25
N SER A 387 13.68 -8.78 -3.73
CA SER A 387 14.91 -9.38 -4.26
C SER A 387 15.14 -10.75 -3.63
N VAL A 388 15.53 -11.72 -4.44
CA VAL A 388 15.81 -13.12 -4.05
C VAL A 388 17.12 -13.60 -4.66
N THR A 389 17.79 -14.55 -4.00
CA THR A 389 19.10 -15.03 -4.48
C THR A 389 18.90 -16.16 -5.51
N SER A 390 19.76 -16.20 -6.52
CA SER A 390 19.81 -17.33 -7.47
C SER A 390 20.03 -18.65 -6.74
N GLY A 391 19.20 -19.64 -7.04
CA GLY A 391 19.24 -20.95 -6.38
C GLY A 391 18.48 -21.01 -5.05
N GLU A 392 17.94 -19.89 -4.56
CA GLU A 392 17.10 -19.86 -3.36
C GLU A 392 15.81 -20.66 -3.59
N SER A 393 15.42 -21.45 -2.60
CA SER A 393 14.15 -22.17 -2.57
C SER A 393 13.11 -21.31 -1.87
N VAL A 394 12.07 -20.92 -2.60
CA VAL A 394 10.97 -20.09 -2.09
C VAL A 394 9.74 -20.96 -1.89
N THR A 395 9.17 -20.94 -0.68
CA THR A 395 7.87 -21.56 -0.38
C THR A 395 6.83 -20.46 -0.18
N ILE A 396 5.75 -20.56 -0.93
CA ILE A 396 4.59 -19.66 -0.85
C ILE A 396 3.43 -20.43 -0.27
N ARG A 397 2.81 -19.86 0.77
CA ARG A 397 1.56 -20.35 1.34
C ARG A 397 0.42 -19.44 0.91
N PHE A 398 -0.60 -20.02 0.32
CA PHE A 398 -1.80 -19.33 -0.15
C PHE A 398 -2.85 -19.28 0.97
N VAL A 399 -3.34 -18.09 1.28
CA VAL A 399 -4.32 -17.86 2.35
C VAL A 399 -5.56 -17.20 1.73
N PRO A 400 -6.61 -18.00 1.40
CA PRO A 400 -7.85 -17.45 0.87
C PRO A 400 -8.52 -16.50 1.86
N ALA A 401 -9.14 -15.43 1.36
CA ALA A 401 -9.97 -14.56 2.18
C ALA A 401 -11.30 -15.28 2.53
N ASP A 402 -11.76 -15.07 3.76
CA ASP A 402 -13.04 -15.58 4.27
C ASP A 402 -13.74 -14.42 4.98
N ASN A 403 -14.82 -13.91 4.41
CA ASN A 403 -15.67 -12.90 5.00
C ASN A 403 -17.09 -13.48 5.23
N ASN A 404 -18.00 -12.66 5.81
CA ASN A 404 -19.33 -13.15 6.17
C ASN A 404 -20.18 -13.56 4.96
N ASP A 405 -19.96 -12.94 3.80
CA ASP A 405 -20.81 -13.10 2.61
C ASP A 405 -20.18 -14.03 1.58
N TYR A 406 -18.84 -14.03 1.46
CA TYR A 406 -18.11 -14.74 0.42
C TYR A 406 -16.92 -15.50 0.99
N LYS A 407 -16.61 -16.62 0.37
CA LYS A 407 -15.40 -17.41 0.59
C LYS A 407 -14.62 -17.47 -0.71
N TYR A 408 -13.33 -17.23 -0.63
CA TYR A 408 -12.45 -17.35 -1.78
C TYR A 408 -11.66 -18.65 -1.73
N GLU A 409 -11.32 -19.19 -2.89
CA GLU A 409 -10.43 -20.32 -3.05
C GLU A 409 -9.38 -20.01 -4.10
N LEU A 410 -8.22 -20.65 -4.01
CA LEU A 410 -7.19 -20.53 -5.04
C LEU A 410 -7.72 -21.17 -6.34
N HIS A 411 -7.87 -20.35 -7.37
CA HIS A 411 -8.32 -20.79 -8.69
C HIS A 411 -7.13 -21.18 -9.57
N THR A 412 -6.20 -20.24 -9.78
CA THR A 412 -4.97 -20.54 -10.52
C THR A 412 -3.75 -19.88 -9.91
N VAL A 413 -2.59 -20.51 -10.06
CA VAL A 413 -1.29 -19.92 -9.82
C VAL A 413 -0.39 -20.14 -11.03
N LYS A 414 0.16 -19.06 -11.57
CA LYS A 414 1.09 -19.11 -12.69
C LYS A 414 2.45 -18.55 -12.28
N ILE A 415 3.51 -19.24 -12.66
CA ILE A 415 4.89 -18.74 -12.50
C ILE A 415 5.44 -18.46 -13.89
N ASN A 416 5.81 -17.19 -14.14
CA ASN A 416 6.28 -16.74 -15.47
C ASN A 416 5.32 -17.17 -16.60
N GLY A 417 4.01 -17.04 -16.35
CA GLY A 417 2.93 -17.40 -17.27
C GLY A 417 2.63 -18.89 -17.40
N LYS A 418 3.42 -19.79 -16.81
CA LYS A 418 3.15 -21.23 -16.81
C LYS A 418 2.32 -21.62 -15.58
N ASP A 419 1.27 -22.43 -15.80
CA ASP A 419 0.36 -22.90 -14.75
C ASP A 419 1.03 -23.94 -13.82
N PHE A 420 0.92 -23.74 -12.52
CA PHE A 420 1.41 -24.58 -11.43
C PHE A 420 0.31 -24.88 -10.40
N THR A 421 -0.95 -24.69 -10.73
CA THR A 421 -2.08 -24.88 -9.81
C THR A 421 -2.15 -26.31 -9.27
N GLU A 422 -1.87 -27.30 -10.10
CA GLU A 422 -1.85 -28.72 -9.69
C GLU A 422 -0.65 -29.09 -8.80
N ASP A 423 0.41 -28.28 -8.80
CA ASP A 423 1.60 -28.49 -7.96
C ASP A 423 1.43 -27.93 -6.54
N VAL A 424 0.33 -27.22 -6.27
CA VAL A 424 0.02 -26.70 -4.94
C VAL A 424 -0.47 -27.80 -4.02
N VAL A 425 0.26 -28.04 -2.93
CA VAL A 425 -0.07 -29.08 -1.94
C VAL A 425 -0.34 -28.41 -0.59
N ASN A 426 -1.48 -28.68 0.02
CA ASN A 426 -1.88 -28.10 1.31
C ASN A 426 -1.83 -26.56 1.34
N ASN A 427 -2.20 -25.92 0.24
CA ASN A 427 -2.09 -24.47 0.03
C ASN A 427 -0.64 -23.94 0.03
N GLU A 428 0.33 -24.76 -0.29
CA GLU A 428 1.74 -24.37 -0.40
C GLU A 428 2.33 -24.78 -1.75
N LEU A 429 3.18 -23.92 -2.30
CA LEU A 429 3.98 -24.18 -3.50
C LEU A 429 5.44 -23.82 -3.23
N THR A 430 6.35 -24.75 -3.52
CA THR A 430 7.80 -24.53 -3.37
C THR A 430 8.50 -24.65 -4.71
N PHE A 431 9.35 -23.69 -5.03
CA PHE A 431 10.13 -23.68 -6.26
C PHE A 431 11.50 -23.02 -6.06
N VAL A 432 12.42 -23.23 -6.98
CA VAL A 432 13.79 -22.69 -6.93
C VAL A 432 13.93 -21.52 -7.89
N ILE A 433 14.46 -20.41 -7.40
CA ILE A 433 14.73 -19.21 -8.19
C ILE A 433 15.88 -19.46 -9.17
N LYS A 434 15.61 -19.31 -10.45
CA LYS A 434 16.57 -19.46 -11.54
C LYS A 434 16.71 -18.22 -12.43
N GLY A 435 15.91 -17.18 -12.15
CA GLY A 435 15.81 -15.93 -12.88
C GLY A 435 14.77 -15.04 -12.26
N ASN A 436 14.51 -13.87 -12.85
CA ASN A 436 13.38 -13.04 -12.47
C ASN A 436 12.09 -13.85 -12.56
N THR A 437 11.30 -13.82 -11.51
CA THR A 437 10.15 -14.70 -11.33
C THR A 437 8.91 -13.87 -11.06
N SER A 438 7.89 -13.97 -11.91
CA SER A 438 6.56 -13.43 -11.64
C SER A 438 5.62 -14.54 -11.22
N ILE A 439 4.76 -14.25 -10.26
CA ILE A 439 3.71 -15.14 -9.78
C ILE A 439 2.39 -14.40 -9.89
N ASP A 440 1.51 -14.93 -10.71
CA ASP A 440 0.17 -14.41 -10.91
C ASP A 440 -0.82 -15.37 -10.26
N ILE A 441 -1.63 -14.85 -9.34
CA ILE A 441 -2.57 -15.61 -8.53
C ILE A 441 -3.98 -15.15 -8.88
N ASP A 442 -4.85 -16.10 -9.13
CA ASP A 442 -6.27 -15.85 -9.34
C ASP A 442 -7.10 -16.62 -8.30
N TRP A 443 -8.13 -15.95 -7.78
CA TRP A 443 -8.99 -16.47 -6.73
C TRP A 443 -10.41 -16.59 -7.24
N GLU A 444 -11.05 -17.71 -7.00
CA GLU A 444 -12.45 -17.92 -7.32
C GLU A 444 -13.32 -17.54 -6.10
N GLU A 445 -14.28 -16.65 -6.34
CA GLU A 445 -15.27 -16.26 -5.35
C GLU A 445 -16.38 -17.29 -5.27
N ARG A 446 -16.76 -17.69 -4.07
CA ARG A 446 -17.85 -18.63 -3.81
C ARG A 446 -18.79 -18.08 -2.76
N GLU A 447 -20.09 -18.07 -3.04
CA GLU A 447 -21.11 -17.66 -2.09
C GLU A 447 -21.07 -18.52 -0.83
N ASN A 448 -21.12 -17.88 0.34
CA ASN A 448 -21.07 -18.53 1.64
C ASN A 448 -22.47 -18.77 2.22
N ASP A 449 -23.49 -18.94 1.37
CA ASP A 449 -24.87 -19.19 1.79
C ASP A 449 -24.96 -20.47 2.63
N PRO A 450 -25.75 -20.45 3.71
CA PRO A 450 -25.97 -21.63 4.51
C PRO A 450 -26.73 -22.70 3.73
N VAL A 451 -26.33 -23.95 3.90
CA VAL A 451 -27.05 -25.12 3.42
C VAL A 451 -27.50 -25.99 4.60
N LEU A 452 -28.51 -26.80 4.39
CA LEU A 452 -29.06 -27.63 5.45
C LEU A 452 -28.36 -28.98 5.50
N LEU A 453 -27.65 -29.28 6.60
CA LEU A 453 -27.16 -30.61 6.91
C LEU A 453 -28.16 -31.34 7.80
N THR A 454 -28.73 -32.42 7.30
CA THR A 454 -29.61 -33.30 8.06
C THR A 454 -28.81 -34.47 8.64
N ILE A 455 -28.79 -34.61 9.95
CA ILE A 455 -28.13 -35.73 10.64
C ILE A 455 -29.19 -36.71 11.11
N LYS A 456 -29.18 -37.92 10.54
CA LYS A 456 -30.06 -39.03 10.94
C LYS A 456 -29.37 -39.90 11.97
N GLN A 457 -29.90 -39.94 13.18
CA GLN A 457 -29.34 -40.70 14.31
C GLN A 457 -30.38 -41.67 14.94
N ALA A 458 -31.61 -41.66 14.48
CA ALA A 458 -32.68 -42.57 14.94
C ALA A 458 -33.66 -42.83 13.80
N GLU A 459 -34.41 -43.91 13.87
CA GLU A 459 -35.37 -44.35 12.84
C GLU A 459 -36.37 -43.24 12.44
N ASN A 460 -36.81 -42.43 13.43
CA ASN A 460 -37.76 -41.34 13.24
C ASN A 460 -37.22 -39.98 13.72
N GLY A 461 -35.93 -39.86 14.03
CA GLY A 461 -35.32 -38.65 14.55
C GLY A 461 -34.21 -38.14 13.61
N CYS A 462 -34.25 -36.87 13.32
CA CYS A 462 -33.16 -36.20 12.66
C CYS A 462 -32.90 -34.84 13.29
N THR A 463 -31.64 -34.47 13.39
CA THR A 463 -31.21 -33.10 13.72
C THR A 463 -30.91 -32.39 12.43
N LYS A 464 -31.52 -31.23 12.21
CA LYS A 464 -31.21 -30.34 11.11
C LYS A 464 -30.38 -29.19 11.62
N MET A 465 -29.33 -28.82 10.85
CA MET A 465 -28.52 -27.67 11.19
C MET A 465 -28.13 -26.94 9.92
N GLU A 466 -28.12 -25.64 9.99
CA GLU A 466 -27.54 -24.82 8.92
C GLU A 466 -26.01 -24.86 9.03
N VAL A 467 -25.36 -25.05 7.91
CA VAL A 467 -23.91 -25.06 7.78
C VAL A 467 -23.54 -24.17 6.60
N ASN A 468 -22.54 -23.38 6.74
CA ASN A 468 -22.08 -22.54 5.64
C ASN A 468 -21.44 -23.40 4.56
N LYS A 469 -21.74 -23.12 3.30
CA LYS A 469 -21.11 -23.77 2.15
C LYS A 469 -19.58 -23.71 2.25
N TRP A 470 -18.92 -24.66 1.65
CA TRP A 470 -17.46 -24.73 1.50
C TRP A 470 -16.65 -24.85 2.81
N ASN A 471 -17.30 -24.83 3.97
CA ASN A 471 -16.62 -25.05 5.24
C ASN A 471 -16.38 -26.52 5.54
N THR A 472 -15.28 -26.80 6.19
CA THR A 472 -15.00 -28.13 6.75
C THR A 472 -15.59 -28.23 8.16
N TYR A 473 -16.34 -29.26 8.41
CA TYR A 473 -16.91 -29.52 9.72
C TYR A 473 -16.38 -30.85 10.27
N LYS A 474 -15.92 -30.82 11.51
CA LYS A 474 -15.55 -32.04 12.24
C LYS A 474 -16.64 -32.36 13.24
N PHE A 475 -17.20 -33.55 13.16
CA PHE A 475 -18.25 -34.06 14.06
C PHE A 475 -17.66 -35.18 14.91
N TYR A 476 -17.83 -35.09 16.21
CA TYR A 476 -17.48 -36.15 17.16
C TYR A 476 -18.74 -36.93 17.46
N ILE A 477 -18.65 -38.28 17.40
CA ILE A 477 -19.75 -39.20 17.59
C ILE A 477 -19.51 -39.96 18.89
N GLU A 478 -20.39 -39.79 19.86
CA GLU A 478 -20.30 -40.48 21.15
C GLU A 478 -21.40 -41.57 21.22
N PRO A 479 -21.09 -42.83 20.91
CA PRO A 479 -22.04 -43.92 21.05
C PRO A 479 -22.47 -44.08 22.50
N SER A 480 -23.75 -44.46 22.74
CA SER A 480 -24.20 -44.82 24.08
C SER A 480 -23.46 -46.06 24.60
N LYS A 481 -23.39 -46.22 25.92
CA LYS A 481 -22.68 -47.34 26.55
C LYS A 481 -23.19 -48.69 26.02
N GLY A 482 -22.32 -49.53 25.50
CA GLY A 482 -22.62 -50.82 24.90
C GLY A 482 -23.00 -50.77 23.43
N TRP A 483 -22.81 -49.64 22.76
CA TRP A 483 -23.02 -49.44 21.34
C TRP A 483 -21.74 -48.97 20.65
N LYS A 484 -21.50 -49.41 19.41
CA LYS A 484 -20.40 -48.95 18.55
C LYS A 484 -20.92 -48.48 17.19
N ILE A 485 -20.18 -47.64 16.55
CA ILE A 485 -20.49 -47.15 15.21
C ILE A 485 -20.36 -48.31 14.21
N HIS A 486 -21.41 -48.60 13.45
CA HIS A 486 -21.46 -49.68 12.46
C HIS A 486 -21.28 -49.12 11.07
N LEU A 487 -22.03 -48.09 10.69
CA LEU A 487 -22.01 -47.52 9.35
C LEU A 487 -22.23 -46.00 9.42
N ILE A 488 -21.45 -45.27 8.64
CA ILE A 488 -21.64 -43.85 8.40
C ILE A 488 -21.82 -43.62 6.92
N THR A 489 -22.93 -42.97 6.53
CA THR A 489 -23.16 -42.61 5.12
C THR A 489 -23.33 -41.08 5.01
N TYR A 490 -22.76 -40.52 3.95
CA TYR A 490 -22.96 -39.12 3.56
C TYR A 490 -23.59 -39.06 2.18
N ASN A 491 -24.79 -38.47 2.09
CA ASN A 491 -25.63 -38.49 0.89
C ASN A 491 -25.81 -39.92 0.30
N GLY A 492 -25.96 -40.90 1.20
CA GLY A 492 -26.14 -42.31 0.83
C GLY A 492 -24.84 -43.06 0.48
N LYS A 493 -23.69 -42.39 0.38
CA LYS A 493 -22.39 -43.02 0.13
C LYS A 493 -21.75 -43.43 1.46
N ASP A 494 -21.28 -44.67 1.55
CA ASP A 494 -20.53 -45.15 2.72
C ASP A 494 -19.18 -44.41 2.88
N ILE A 495 -19.01 -43.76 4.02
CA ILE A 495 -17.80 -43.04 4.41
C ILE A 495 -17.24 -43.55 5.75
N THR A 496 -17.63 -44.72 6.21
CA THR A 496 -17.23 -45.30 7.48
C THR A 496 -15.71 -45.41 7.62
N SER A 497 -14.99 -45.67 6.51
CA SER A 497 -13.53 -45.70 6.46
C SER A 497 -12.86 -44.33 6.76
N SER A 498 -13.60 -43.25 6.71
CA SER A 498 -13.12 -41.89 7.04
C SER A 498 -13.26 -41.56 8.55
N LEU A 499 -13.76 -42.50 9.37
CA LEU A 499 -13.90 -42.33 10.81
C LEU A 499 -12.52 -42.31 11.46
N GLY A 500 -12.22 -41.23 12.19
CA GLY A 500 -11.01 -41.09 12.95
C GLY A 500 -10.98 -41.99 14.20
N THR A 501 -9.79 -42.29 14.71
CA THR A 501 -9.59 -43.10 15.93
C THR A 501 -10.22 -42.45 17.17
N ASP A 502 -10.54 -41.17 17.12
CA ASP A 502 -11.23 -40.37 18.13
C ASP A 502 -12.76 -40.33 17.92
N ASN A 503 -13.29 -41.24 17.13
CA ASN A 503 -14.69 -41.27 16.71
C ASN A 503 -15.16 -39.95 16.03
N SER A 504 -14.29 -39.27 15.32
CA SER A 504 -14.66 -38.08 14.56
C SER A 504 -14.74 -38.33 13.06
N ILE A 505 -15.62 -37.59 12.40
CA ILE A 505 -15.74 -37.55 10.93
C ILE A 505 -15.58 -36.12 10.45
N LYS A 506 -14.80 -35.91 9.38
CA LYS A 506 -14.66 -34.64 8.71
C LYS A 506 -15.49 -34.62 7.43
N LEU A 507 -16.38 -33.66 7.31
CA LEU A 507 -17.09 -33.34 6.07
C LEU A 507 -16.53 -32.04 5.50
N LYS A 508 -16.02 -32.12 4.27
CA LYS A 508 -15.47 -30.97 3.54
C LYS A 508 -16.47 -30.53 2.48
N ASP A 509 -16.45 -29.24 2.18
CA ASP A 509 -17.09 -28.64 1.02
C ASP A 509 -18.57 -29.04 0.88
N ILE A 510 -19.34 -28.83 1.95
CA ILE A 510 -20.79 -29.06 1.91
C ILE A 510 -21.40 -27.94 1.08
N ILE A 511 -21.76 -28.24 -0.18
CA ILE A 511 -22.20 -27.24 -1.19
C ILE A 511 -23.70 -27.24 -1.43
N GLU A 512 -24.40 -28.26 -0.92
CA GLU A 512 -25.84 -28.46 -1.07
C GLU A 512 -26.46 -29.05 0.19
N ASN A 513 -27.78 -29.07 0.25
CA ASN A 513 -28.48 -29.73 1.34
C ASN A 513 -28.09 -31.21 1.38
N SER A 514 -27.54 -31.63 2.49
CA SER A 514 -26.89 -32.94 2.63
C SER A 514 -27.42 -33.74 3.80
N THR A 515 -27.23 -35.05 3.74
CA THR A 515 -27.64 -35.98 4.82
C THR A 515 -26.45 -36.81 5.30
N LEU A 516 -26.15 -36.73 6.59
CA LEU A 516 -25.24 -37.61 7.29
C LEU A 516 -26.07 -38.63 8.10
N SER A 517 -25.93 -39.92 7.83
CA SER A 517 -26.60 -40.98 8.57
C SER A 517 -25.62 -41.84 9.32
N ILE A 518 -25.90 -42.14 10.57
CA ILE A 518 -25.03 -42.91 11.46
C ILE A 518 -25.85 -44.07 12.03
N VAL A 519 -25.37 -45.29 11.79
CA VAL A 519 -25.97 -46.53 12.25
C VAL A 519 -25.08 -47.19 13.29
N PHE A 520 -25.64 -47.73 14.34
CA PHE A 520 -24.93 -48.33 15.46
C PHE A 520 -25.26 -49.79 15.60
N GLU A 521 -24.36 -50.59 16.14
CA GLU A 521 -24.60 -51.97 16.54
C GLU A 521 -24.26 -52.18 18.03
N GLY A 522 -24.98 -53.08 18.69
CA GLY A 522 -24.69 -53.44 20.09
C GLY A 522 -23.36 -54.22 20.20
N GLU A 523 -22.58 -53.89 21.22
CA GLU A 523 -21.26 -54.55 21.47
C GLU A 523 -21.41 -56.02 21.89
N ASN A 524 -22.56 -56.48 22.36
CA ASN A 524 -22.88 -57.84 22.72
C ASN A 524 -23.84 -58.46 21.72
N THR A 525 -23.32 -59.32 20.90
CA THR A 525 -23.89 -60.36 20.01
C THR A 525 -25.43 -60.37 19.86
N GLY A 526 -25.93 -60.06 18.67
CA GLY A 526 -27.26 -60.40 18.22
C GLY A 526 -28.27 -59.25 18.16
N VAL A 527 -27.88 -58.06 18.42
CA VAL A 527 -28.72 -56.87 18.21
C VAL A 527 -28.56 -56.38 16.80
N THR A 528 -29.65 -56.28 16.04
CA THR A 528 -29.70 -55.76 14.68
C THR A 528 -29.19 -54.32 14.69
N PRO A 529 -28.31 -53.91 13.77
CA PRO A 529 -27.87 -52.53 13.63
C PRO A 529 -29.06 -51.57 13.57
N THR A 530 -29.01 -50.49 14.35
CA THR A 530 -30.11 -49.55 14.46
C THR A 530 -29.59 -48.14 14.76
N TYR A 531 -30.50 -47.15 14.72
CA TYR A 531 -30.17 -45.79 15.12
C TYR A 531 -30.23 -45.65 16.65
N ASP A 532 -29.20 -45.04 17.26
CA ASP A 532 -29.19 -44.79 18.72
C ASP A 532 -29.89 -43.45 19.01
N ASN A 533 -30.93 -43.50 19.88
CA ASN A 533 -31.74 -42.34 20.24
C ASN A 533 -31.07 -41.40 21.24
N ASN A 534 -29.91 -41.76 21.83
CA ASN A 534 -29.29 -41.03 22.94
C ASN A 534 -27.92 -40.45 22.61
N ILE A 535 -27.60 -40.28 21.34
CA ILE A 535 -26.29 -39.77 20.87
C ILE A 535 -26.15 -38.27 21.10
N LYS A 536 -24.96 -37.87 21.55
CA LYS A 536 -24.48 -36.49 21.48
C LYS A 536 -23.51 -36.30 20.33
N ILE A 537 -23.88 -35.47 19.37
CA ILE A 537 -22.99 -35.00 18.34
C ILE A 537 -22.51 -33.59 18.69
N LEU A 538 -21.22 -33.46 18.97
CA LEU A 538 -20.57 -32.17 19.23
C LEU A 538 -20.00 -31.61 17.93
N LYS A 539 -20.41 -30.40 17.55
CA LYS A 539 -19.96 -29.71 16.35
C LYS A 539 -18.75 -28.83 16.69
N PHE A 540 -17.67 -28.98 15.94
CA PHE A 540 -16.57 -28.01 15.93
C PHE A 540 -16.32 -27.53 14.50
N ARG A 541 -16.19 -26.22 14.33
CA ARG A 541 -15.70 -25.60 13.10
C ARG A 541 -14.17 -25.62 13.14
N ILE A 542 -13.52 -26.06 12.07
CA ILE A 542 -12.04 -26.02 11.92
C ILE A 542 -11.71 -24.89 10.98
#